data_1d0893e5c8940fc16e4e8120c2ac8723
#
_entry.id   1d0893e5c8940fc16e4e8120c2ac8723
#
_cell.length_a   1.000
_cell.length_b   1.000
_cell.length_c   1.000
_cell.angle_alpha   90.00
_cell.angle_beta   90.00
_cell.angle_gamma   90.00
#
_symmetry.space_group_name_H-M   'P 1'
#
loop_
_entity.id
_entity.type
_entity.pdbx_description
1 polymer ?
#
loop_
_entity_poly.entity_id
_entity_poly.type
_entity_poly.pdbx_seq_one_letter_code
_entity_poly.pdbx_strand_id
1 'polypeptide(L)'
;GLKMAKLIGYDLSRGRQDLSVHPFCTSFSINDVRITTRLDEKFLSSALFGTLHECGHALYEQGINIELERTLLGGGTSLGIHESQSRLWENLVGRSREFWKFAYPILKTFFQDSLEGCSLEAFYRSINRVQPSLIRVEADEVTYNLHIMFRYELEVDLLEGNLQIKDLPEAWNSKMQGY
;
A
#
# COMPACT_ATOMS: atom_id res chain seq x y z
N GLY A 1 -6.44 9.20 -6.94
CA GLY A 1 -5.45 8.14 -7.17
C GLY A 1 -4.76 8.28 -8.52
N LEU A 2 -5.49 8.09 -9.63
CA LEU A 2 -4.90 7.99 -10.99
C LEU A 2 -4.05 9.20 -11.41
N LYS A 3 -4.43 10.42 -11.04
CA LYS A 3 -3.59 11.61 -11.31
C LYS A 3 -2.27 11.55 -10.56
N MET A 4 -2.27 11.07 -9.31
CA MET A 4 -1.03 10.88 -8.55
C MET A 4 -0.19 9.75 -9.12
N ALA A 5 -0.81 8.63 -9.51
CA ALA A 5 -0.13 7.53 -10.20
C ALA A 5 0.67 8.01 -11.42
N LYS A 6 0.06 8.82 -12.29
CA LYS A 6 0.73 9.44 -13.43
C LYS A 6 1.89 10.36 -13.02
N LEU A 7 1.69 11.17 -11.97
CA LEU A 7 2.70 12.12 -11.52
C LEU A 7 3.94 11.45 -10.95
N ILE A 8 3.80 10.25 -10.35
CA ILE A 8 4.94 9.47 -9.85
C ILE A 8 5.57 8.56 -10.91
N GLY A 9 5.03 8.56 -12.15
CA GLY A 9 5.65 7.90 -13.29
C GLY A 9 4.97 6.62 -13.78
N TYR A 10 3.80 6.23 -13.21
CA TYR A 10 3.07 5.08 -13.72
C TYR A 10 2.58 5.32 -15.16
N ASP A 11 3.04 4.48 -16.08
CA ASP A 11 2.76 4.58 -17.51
C ASP A 11 1.46 3.87 -17.85
N LEU A 12 0.41 4.64 -18.09
CA LEU A 12 -0.91 4.13 -18.47
C LEU A 12 -0.98 3.61 -19.93
N SER A 13 0.04 3.82 -20.75
CA SER A 13 0.12 3.18 -22.07
C SER A 13 0.53 1.70 -21.94
N ARG A 14 1.15 1.35 -20.82
CA ARG A 14 1.59 0.00 -20.45
C ARG A 14 0.85 -0.56 -19.25
N GLY A 15 -0.33 -0.03 -18.93
CA GLY A 15 -1.12 -0.48 -17.79
C GLY A 15 -2.45 0.26 -17.66
N ARG A 16 -3.23 -0.15 -16.66
CA ARG A 16 -4.53 0.46 -16.36
C ARG A 16 -4.84 0.34 -14.88
N GLN A 17 -5.81 1.11 -14.40
CA GLN A 17 -6.36 1.00 -13.06
C GLN A 17 -7.84 0.65 -13.14
N ASP A 18 -8.24 -0.39 -12.39
CA ASP A 18 -9.62 -0.84 -12.25
C ASP A 18 -10.04 -0.88 -10.77
N LEU A 19 -11.31 -1.18 -10.50
CA LEU A 19 -11.82 -1.35 -9.14
C LEU A 19 -11.77 -2.81 -8.72
N SER A 20 -11.45 -3.05 -7.44
CA SER A 20 -11.52 -4.37 -6.83
C SER A 20 -11.85 -4.27 -5.34
N VAL A 21 -12.29 -5.37 -4.75
CA VAL A 21 -12.59 -5.45 -3.31
C VAL A 21 -11.30 -5.31 -2.50
N HIS A 22 -10.22 -5.94 -2.95
CA HIS A 22 -8.89 -5.80 -2.39
C HIS A 22 -7.95 -5.33 -3.49
N PRO A 23 -7.28 -4.17 -3.33
CA PRO A 23 -6.30 -3.69 -4.30
C PRO A 23 -5.20 -4.71 -4.55
N PHE A 24 -4.73 -4.77 -5.79
CA PHE A 24 -3.58 -5.58 -6.19
C PHE A 24 -2.93 -5.03 -7.44
N CYS A 25 -1.66 -5.38 -7.65
CA CYS A 25 -0.93 -5.21 -8.88
C CYS A 25 -0.74 -6.58 -9.55
N THR A 26 -0.86 -6.63 -10.86
CA THR A 26 -0.55 -7.82 -11.66
C THR A 26 0.20 -7.43 -12.93
N SER A 27 1.24 -8.20 -13.27
CA SER A 27 2.04 -8.02 -14.47
C SER A 27 1.86 -9.22 -15.39
N PHE A 28 1.48 -8.96 -16.63
CA PHE A 28 1.45 -9.96 -17.71
C PHE A 28 2.70 -9.85 -18.59
N SER A 29 3.27 -8.67 -18.63
CA SER A 29 4.55 -8.34 -19.25
C SER A 29 5.00 -6.97 -18.75
N ILE A 30 6.23 -6.57 -19.05
CA ILE A 30 6.74 -5.21 -18.76
C ILE A 30 5.85 -4.13 -19.42
N ASN A 31 5.16 -4.49 -20.50
CA ASN A 31 4.27 -3.61 -21.26
C ASN A 31 2.78 -3.78 -20.92
N ASP A 32 2.44 -4.63 -19.94
CA ASP A 32 1.06 -4.80 -19.45
C ASP A 32 1.06 -5.04 -17.94
N VAL A 33 1.22 -3.97 -17.18
CA VAL A 33 1.22 -3.97 -15.71
C VAL A 33 -0.02 -3.24 -15.19
N ARG A 34 -0.94 -3.96 -14.60
CA ARG A 34 -2.26 -3.45 -14.18
C ARG A 34 -2.35 -3.34 -12.69
N ILE A 35 -3.04 -2.30 -12.22
CA ILE A 35 -3.31 -2.07 -10.81
C ILE A 35 -4.81 -2.00 -10.56
N THR A 36 -5.22 -2.25 -9.32
CA THR A 36 -6.60 -2.02 -8.89
C THR A 36 -6.63 -1.13 -7.66
N THR A 37 -7.80 -0.57 -7.35
CA THR A 37 -8.03 0.23 -6.16
C THR A 37 -9.41 -0.07 -5.58
N ARG A 38 -9.59 0.20 -4.29
CA ARG A 38 -10.88 0.17 -3.60
C ARG A 38 -11.33 1.59 -3.31
N LEU A 39 -12.53 1.94 -3.71
CA LEU A 39 -13.13 3.23 -3.40
C LEU A 39 -14.01 3.13 -2.16
N ASP A 40 -13.83 4.10 -1.28
CA ASP A 40 -14.74 4.43 -0.20
C ASP A 40 -15.02 5.93 -0.29
N GLU A 41 -16.28 6.31 -0.53
CA GLU A 41 -16.66 7.72 -0.70
C GLU A 41 -16.43 8.57 0.55
N LYS A 42 -16.32 7.93 1.72
CA LYS A 42 -16.14 8.59 3.02
C LYS A 42 -14.70 8.52 3.53
N PHE A 43 -13.83 7.74 2.87
CA PHE A 43 -12.48 7.49 3.34
C PHE A 43 -11.44 7.57 2.23
N LEU A 44 -10.92 8.78 2.00
CA LEU A 44 -9.94 9.08 0.96
C LEU A 44 -8.70 8.18 1.01
N SER A 45 -8.22 7.88 2.23
CA SER A 45 -6.95 7.16 2.44
C SER A 45 -6.94 5.80 1.77
N SER A 46 -8.05 5.06 1.79
CA SER A 46 -8.15 3.73 1.17
C SER A 46 -7.80 3.77 -0.32
N ALA A 47 -8.45 4.65 -1.09
CA ALA A 47 -8.21 4.75 -2.53
C ALA A 47 -6.88 5.41 -2.87
N LEU A 48 -6.48 6.43 -2.12
CA LEU A 48 -5.28 7.21 -2.42
C LEU A 48 -4.01 6.44 -2.09
N PHE A 49 -3.87 5.97 -0.85
CA PHE A 49 -2.68 5.24 -0.42
C PHE A 49 -2.62 3.84 -1.03
N GLY A 50 -3.78 3.17 -1.19
CA GLY A 50 -3.84 1.92 -1.95
C GLY A 50 -3.38 2.10 -3.40
N THR A 51 -3.76 3.19 -4.08
CA THR A 51 -3.24 3.48 -5.43
C THR A 51 -1.73 3.73 -5.41
N LEU A 52 -1.19 4.46 -4.44
CA LEU A 52 0.26 4.70 -4.34
C LEU A 52 1.02 3.40 -4.06
N HIS A 53 0.46 2.53 -3.22
CA HIS A 53 0.98 1.20 -2.94
C HIS A 53 1.08 0.35 -4.21
N GLU A 54 -0.04 0.17 -4.90
CA GLU A 54 -0.07 -0.64 -6.12
C GLU A 54 0.77 -0.03 -7.24
N CYS A 55 0.87 1.31 -7.29
CA CYS A 55 1.81 1.98 -8.19
C CYS A 55 3.27 1.67 -7.86
N GLY A 56 3.62 1.52 -6.59
CA GLY A 56 4.98 1.11 -6.20
C GLY A 56 5.35 -0.24 -6.78
N HIS A 57 4.45 -1.22 -6.70
CA HIS A 57 4.60 -2.52 -7.36
C HIS A 57 4.69 -2.37 -8.89
N ALA A 58 3.81 -1.56 -9.46
CA ALA A 58 3.74 -1.38 -10.92
C ALA A 58 4.97 -0.67 -11.49
N LEU A 59 5.49 0.34 -10.80
CA LEU A 59 6.72 1.04 -11.21
C LEU A 59 7.93 0.12 -11.19
N TYR A 60 7.99 -0.81 -10.23
CA TYR A 60 9.04 -1.82 -10.16
C TYR A 60 8.98 -2.74 -11.39
N GLU A 61 7.81 -3.26 -11.73
CA GLU A 61 7.61 -4.12 -12.91
C GLU A 61 7.83 -3.36 -14.23
N GLN A 62 7.27 -2.15 -14.37
CA GLN A 62 7.47 -1.33 -15.58
C GLN A 62 8.91 -0.82 -15.73
N GLY A 63 9.68 -0.78 -14.63
CA GLY A 63 11.08 -0.36 -14.62
C GLY A 63 12.08 -1.44 -15.02
N ILE A 64 11.65 -2.68 -15.22
CA ILE A 64 12.52 -3.77 -15.66
C ILE A 64 12.99 -3.50 -17.08
N ASN A 65 14.29 -3.79 -17.37
CA ASN A 65 14.83 -3.62 -18.70
C ASN A 65 14.11 -4.50 -19.71
N ILE A 66 13.66 -3.91 -20.82
CA ILE A 66 12.92 -4.60 -21.89
C ILE A 66 13.68 -5.79 -22.49
N GLU A 67 15.02 -5.76 -22.47
CA GLU A 67 15.85 -6.87 -22.94
C GLU A 67 15.72 -8.14 -22.08
N LEU A 68 15.22 -7.99 -20.84
CA LEU A 68 14.97 -9.11 -19.93
C LEU A 68 13.56 -9.71 -20.09
N GLU A 69 12.71 -9.12 -20.94
CA GLU A 69 11.36 -9.62 -21.20
C GLU A 69 11.37 -11.11 -21.55
N ARG A 70 10.48 -11.88 -20.93
CA ARG A 70 10.36 -13.34 -21.12
C ARG A 70 11.58 -14.17 -20.69
N THR A 71 12.50 -13.58 -19.92
CA THR A 71 13.56 -14.31 -19.23
C THR A 71 13.21 -14.52 -17.76
N LEU A 72 13.95 -15.36 -17.07
CA LEU A 72 13.80 -15.55 -15.61
C LEU A 72 14.16 -14.29 -14.80
N LEU A 73 14.84 -13.32 -15.42
CA LEU A 73 15.23 -12.03 -14.82
C LEU A 73 14.23 -10.91 -15.16
N GLY A 74 13.19 -11.20 -15.95
CA GLY A 74 12.20 -10.23 -16.41
C GLY A 74 11.04 -10.00 -15.43
N GLY A 75 11.22 -10.26 -14.16
CA GLY A 75 10.23 -10.04 -13.09
C GLY A 75 10.87 -9.57 -11.78
N GLY A 76 10.05 -9.25 -10.79
CA GLY A 76 10.52 -8.83 -9.47
C GLY A 76 11.38 -9.90 -8.78
N THR A 77 12.46 -9.46 -8.10
CA THR A 77 13.46 -10.36 -7.50
C THR A 77 12.89 -11.20 -6.35
N SER A 78 12.06 -10.60 -5.49
CA SER A 78 11.43 -11.28 -4.36
C SER A 78 10.20 -10.52 -3.87
N LEU A 79 9.33 -11.20 -3.12
CA LEU A 79 8.17 -10.55 -2.49
C LEU A 79 8.59 -9.42 -1.55
N GLY A 80 9.68 -9.60 -0.79
CA GLY A 80 10.19 -8.56 0.13
C GLY A 80 10.66 -7.31 -0.59
N ILE A 81 11.40 -7.45 -1.70
CA ILE A 81 11.81 -6.29 -2.50
C ILE A 81 10.60 -5.65 -3.20
N HIS A 82 9.68 -6.46 -3.70
CA HIS A 82 8.46 -5.97 -4.34
C HIS A 82 7.60 -5.14 -3.38
N GLU A 83 7.40 -5.64 -2.15
CA GLU A 83 6.69 -4.91 -1.09
C GLU A 83 7.47 -3.68 -0.61
N SER A 84 8.79 -3.70 -0.62
CA SER A 84 9.59 -2.52 -0.28
C SER A 84 9.34 -1.35 -1.24
N GLN A 85 9.08 -1.63 -2.52
CA GLN A 85 8.76 -0.60 -3.51
C GLN A 85 7.36 -0.02 -3.30
N SER A 86 6.37 -0.84 -2.96
CA SER A 86 5.03 -0.37 -2.62
C SER A 86 5.05 0.50 -1.36
N ARG A 87 5.77 0.06 -0.31
CA ARG A 87 5.92 0.81 0.95
C ARG A 87 6.72 2.10 0.79
N LEU A 88 7.72 2.12 -0.09
CA LEU A 88 8.43 3.34 -0.44
C LEU A 88 7.44 4.43 -0.90
N TRP A 89 6.58 4.08 -1.86
CA TRP A 89 5.64 5.05 -2.42
C TRP A 89 4.45 5.36 -1.51
N GLU A 90 3.89 4.36 -0.83
CA GLU A 90 2.78 4.55 0.08
C GLU A 90 3.20 5.32 1.34
N ASN A 91 4.23 4.85 2.04
CA ASN A 91 4.59 5.35 3.37
C ASN A 91 5.68 6.41 3.32
N LEU A 92 6.86 6.12 2.74
CA LEU A 92 7.98 7.05 2.81
C LEU A 92 7.74 8.30 1.97
N VAL A 93 7.19 8.16 0.77
CA VAL A 93 6.86 9.29 -0.11
C VAL A 93 5.47 9.80 0.18
N GLY A 94 4.45 8.96 0.04
CA GLY A 94 3.04 9.35 0.07
C GLY A 94 2.55 9.91 1.40
N ARG A 95 3.24 9.62 2.51
CA ARG A 95 2.93 10.19 3.83
C ARG A 95 3.89 11.29 4.25
N SER A 96 4.88 11.64 3.40
CA SER A 96 5.84 12.70 3.73
C SER A 96 5.24 14.11 3.62
N ARG A 97 5.76 15.03 4.43
CA ARG A 97 5.35 16.42 4.38
C ARG A 97 5.71 17.08 3.04
N GLU A 98 6.85 16.73 2.45
CA GLU A 98 7.36 17.28 1.21
C GLU A 98 6.48 16.88 0.02
N PHE A 99 6.05 15.63 -0.02
CA PHE A 99 5.07 15.17 -1.01
C PHE A 99 3.77 15.98 -0.90
N TRP A 100 3.27 16.23 0.31
CA TRP A 100 2.02 16.95 0.51
C TRP A 100 2.12 18.46 0.30
N LYS A 101 3.29 19.07 0.47
CA LYS A 101 3.51 20.45 -0.01
C LYS A 101 3.23 20.59 -1.50
N PHE A 102 3.59 19.58 -2.29
CA PHE A 102 3.33 19.51 -3.72
C PHE A 102 1.92 19.02 -4.04
N ALA A 103 1.46 17.95 -3.42
CA ALA A 103 0.24 17.24 -3.80
C ALA A 103 -1.05 17.85 -3.20
N TYR A 104 -0.96 18.52 -2.05
CA TYR A 104 -2.13 19.06 -1.34
C TYR A 104 -2.90 20.13 -2.16
N PRO A 105 -2.25 21.10 -2.82
CA PRO A 105 -2.95 22.03 -3.70
C PRO A 105 -3.73 21.32 -4.83
N ILE A 106 -3.14 20.24 -5.36
CA ILE A 106 -3.80 19.42 -6.39
C ILE A 106 -5.00 18.68 -5.79
N LEU A 107 -4.85 18.09 -4.60
CA LEU A 107 -5.94 17.40 -3.91
C LEU A 107 -7.12 18.34 -3.66
N LYS A 108 -6.87 19.58 -3.22
CA LYS A 108 -7.89 20.59 -2.98
C LYS A 108 -8.72 20.92 -4.22
N THR A 109 -8.19 20.79 -5.43
CA THR A 109 -8.96 21.03 -6.66
C THR A 109 -10.05 19.98 -6.89
N PHE A 110 -9.92 18.80 -6.28
CA PHE A 110 -10.91 17.71 -6.39
C PHE A 110 -11.88 17.64 -5.20
N PHE A 111 -11.50 18.18 -4.05
CA PHE A 111 -12.24 18.06 -2.79
C PHE A 111 -12.37 19.44 -2.12
N GLN A 112 -12.80 20.44 -2.89
CA GLN A 112 -12.88 21.84 -2.43
C GLN A 112 -13.72 21.96 -1.16
N ASP A 113 -14.95 21.46 -1.19
CA ASP A 113 -15.89 21.58 -0.07
C ASP A 113 -15.41 20.77 1.16
N SER A 114 -14.94 19.55 0.95
CA SER A 114 -14.48 18.68 2.03
C SER A 114 -13.19 19.15 2.70
N LEU A 115 -12.37 19.93 2.01
CA LEU A 115 -11.10 20.47 2.48
C LEU A 115 -11.16 21.99 2.71
N GLU A 116 -12.37 22.59 2.72
CA GLU A 116 -12.54 23.99 3.07
C GLU A 116 -12.04 24.22 4.50
N GLY A 117 -11.25 25.28 4.69
CA GLY A 117 -10.64 25.59 5.99
C GLY A 117 -9.56 24.61 6.49
N CYS A 118 -9.40 23.45 5.83
CA CYS A 118 -8.36 22.51 6.21
C CYS A 118 -6.98 22.99 5.77
N SER A 119 -6.06 23.15 6.73
CA SER A 119 -4.67 23.48 6.42
C SER A 119 -3.87 22.24 6.00
N LEU A 120 -2.76 22.46 5.28
CA LEU A 120 -1.80 21.38 4.97
C LEU A 120 -1.33 20.65 6.25
N GLU A 121 -1.09 21.39 7.31
CA GLU A 121 -0.63 20.83 8.58
C GLU A 121 -1.69 19.93 9.24
N ALA A 122 -2.95 20.38 9.25
CA ALA A 122 -4.06 19.57 9.78
C ALA A 122 -4.27 18.30 8.96
N PHE A 123 -4.22 18.41 7.64
CA PHE A 123 -4.31 17.28 6.73
C PHE A 123 -3.15 16.29 6.96
N TYR A 124 -1.89 16.79 7.00
CA TYR A 124 -0.71 15.98 7.21
C TYR A 124 -0.77 15.20 8.53
N ARG A 125 -1.19 15.85 9.62
CA ARG A 125 -1.38 15.16 10.92
C ARG A 125 -2.48 14.12 10.87
N SER A 126 -3.55 14.38 10.15
CA SER A 126 -4.67 13.45 10.00
C SER A 126 -4.27 12.15 9.31
N ILE A 127 -3.54 12.25 8.19
CA ILE A 127 -3.10 11.07 7.41
C ILE A 127 -1.97 10.28 8.07
N ASN A 128 -1.27 10.88 9.05
CA ASN A 128 -0.18 10.26 9.81
C ASN A 128 -0.58 9.97 11.27
N ARG A 129 -1.88 9.92 11.56
CA ARG A 129 -2.35 9.57 12.90
C ARG A 129 -2.03 8.12 13.21
N VAL A 130 -1.29 7.90 14.29
CA VAL A 130 -1.01 6.55 14.83
C VAL A 130 -2.10 6.19 15.82
N GLN A 131 -2.76 5.07 15.57
CA GLN A 131 -3.83 4.56 16.43
C GLN A 131 -3.92 3.04 16.29
N PRO A 132 -3.79 2.26 17.37
CA PRO A 132 -3.98 0.81 17.33
C PRO A 132 -5.32 0.42 16.70
N SER A 133 -5.30 -0.60 15.86
CA SER A 133 -6.47 -1.12 15.14
C SER A 133 -6.42 -2.64 15.11
N LEU A 134 -7.58 -3.29 15.12
CA LEU A 134 -7.69 -4.75 15.02
C LEU A 134 -7.56 -5.23 13.57
N ILE A 135 -7.69 -4.34 12.58
CA ILE A 135 -7.72 -4.66 11.16
C ILE A 135 -6.41 -4.23 10.51
N ARG A 136 -5.59 -5.20 10.11
CA ARG A 136 -4.28 -4.95 9.50
C ARG A 136 -4.33 -3.99 8.30
N VAL A 137 -5.24 -4.23 7.36
CA VAL A 137 -5.32 -3.44 6.12
C VAL A 137 -5.75 -1.98 6.32
N GLU A 138 -6.25 -1.65 7.51
CA GLU A 138 -6.65 -0.30 7.91
C GLU A 138 -5.68 0.31 8.94
N ALA A 139 -4.65 -0.45 9.35
CA ALA A 139 -3.65 0.01 10.30
C ALA A 139 -2.79 1.15 9.70
N ASP A 140 -2.35 2.04 10.58
CA ASP A 140 -1.40 3.10 10.23
C ASP A 140 0.01 2.54 9.93
N GLU A 141 0.90 3.40 9.42
CA GLU A 141 2.25 2.97 9.00
C GLU A 141 3.13 2.39 10.13
N VAL A 142 2.83 2.73 11.38
CA VAL A 142 3.57 2.25 12.55
C VAL A 142 3.02 0.91 13.00
N THR A 143 1.71 0.84 13.29
CA THR A 143 1.07 -0.35 13.83
C THR A 143 0.91 -1.47 12.80
N TYR A 144 0.92 -1.16 11.50
CA TYR A 144 0.89 -2.18 10.45
C TYR A 144 2.01 -3.23 10.60
N ASN A 145 3.23 -2.80 10.92
CA ASN A 145 4.35 -3.71 11.09
C ASN A 145 4.16 -4.67 12.29
N LEU A 146 3.52 -4.21 13.36
CA LEU A 146 3.18 -5.06 14.51
C LEU A 146 2.23 -6.18 14.09
N HIS A 147 1.26 -5.86 13.22
CA HIS A 147 0.38 -6.89 12.64
C HIS A 147 1.13 -7.93 11.80
N ILE A 148 2.21 -7.55 11.10
CA ILE A 148 3.03 -8.51 10.35
C ILE A 148 3.83 -9.39 11.31
N MET A 149 4.47 -8.78 12.33
CA MET A 149 5.35 -9.47 13.26
C MET A 149 4.63 -10.60 13.99
N PHE A 150 3.49 -10.32 14.65
CA PHE A 150 2.81 -11.36 15.41
C PHE A 150 2.21 -12.45 14.52
N ARG A 151 1.78 -12.12 13.29
CA ARG A 151 1.30 -13.12 12.32
C ARG A 151 2.43 -14.04 11.88
N TYR A 152 3.59 -13.48 11.59
CA TYR A 152 4.78 -14.25 11.24
C TYR A 152 5.17 -15.22 12.37
N GLU A 153 5.18 -14.75 13.62
CA GLU A 153 5.47 -15.61 14.77
C GLU A 153 4.46 -16.76 14.90
N LEU A 154 3.16 -16.48 14.73
CA LEU A 154 2.13 -17.53 14.77
C LEU A 154 2.28 -18.52 13.61
N GLU A 155 2.65 -18.05 12.43
CA GLU A 155 2.90 -18.91 11.27
C GLU A 155 4.08 -19.84 11.52
N VAL A 156 5.18 -19.32 12.05
CA VAL A 156 6.35 -20.14 12.43
C VAL A 156 5.97 -21.17 13.49
N ASP A 157 5.27 -20.76 14.57
CA ASP A 157 4.83 -21.67 15.63
C ASP A 157 3.93 -22.81 15.09
N LEU A 158 3.06 -22.52 14.12
CA LEU A 158 2.20 -23.52 13.46
C LEU A 158 3.03 -24.49 12.60
N LEU A 159 3.96 -23.96 11.79
CA LEU A 159 4.79 -24.77 10.88
C LEU A 159 5.77 -25.66 11.63
N GLU A 160 6.31 -25.17 12.75
CA GLU A 160 7.22 -25.94 13.62
C GLU A 160 6.48 -26.91 14.56
N GLY A 161 5.14 -26.84 14.61
CA GLY A 161 4.32 -27.70 15.47
C GLY A 161 4.28 -27.26 16.94
N ASN A 162 4.80 -26.07 17.26
CA ASN A 162 4.76 -25.49 18.62
C ASN A 162 3.35 -25.03 19.00
N LEU A 163 2.52 -24.72 18.01
CA LEU A 163 1.12 -24.31 18.17
C LEU A 163 0.20 -25.27 17.42
N GLN A 164 -0.83 -25.78 18.10
CA GLN A 164 -1.86 -26.58 17.46
C GLN A 164 -2.95 -25.68 16.85
N ILE A 165 -3.51 -26.06 15.70
CA ILE A 165 -4.54 -25.27 14.97
C ILE A 165 -5.72 -24.95 15.88
N LYS A 166 -6.15 -25.88 16.76
CA LYS A 166 -7.27 -25.68 17.70
C LYS A 166 -7.02 -24.54 18.70
N ASP A 167 -5.76 -24.25 19.02
CA ASP A 167 -5.34 -23.27 20.03
C ASP A 167 -5.02 -21.90 19.37
N LEU A 168 -5.06 -21.81 18.02
CA LEU A 168 -4.75 -20.60 17.26
C LEU A 168 -5.61 -19.38 17.65
N PRO A 169 -6.94 -19.48 17.89
CA PRO A 169 -7.72 -18.31 18.28
C PRO A 169 -7.27 -17.68 19.61
N GLU A 170 -6.90 -18.51 20.59
CA GLU A 170 -6.40 -18.02 21.88
C GLU A 170 -5.01 -17.42 21.76
N ALA A 171 -4.11 -18.08 21.05
CA ALA A 171 -2.75 -17.59 20.76
C ALA A 171 -2.79 -16.28 19.99
N TRP A 172 -3.68 -16.14 19.01
CA TRP A 172 -3.91 -14.91 18.27
C TRP A 172 -4.31 -13.75 19.19
N ASN A 173 -5.33 -13.95 20.02
CA ASN A 173 -5.80 -12.90 20.93
C ASN A 173 -4.72 -12.50 21.93
N SER A 174 -3.99 -13.48 22.48
CA SER A 174 -2.91 -13.21 23.42
C SER A 174 -1.76 -12.41 22.79
N LYS A 175 -1.30 -12.80 21.60
CA LYS A 175 -0.27 -12.04 20.86
C LYS A 175 -0.74 -10.63 20.48
N MET A 176 -1.99 -10.51 20.00
CA MET A 176 -2.56 -9.21 19.63
C MET A 176 -2.66 -8.23 20.80
N GLN A 177 -2.83 -8.73 22.04
CA GLN A 177 -2.82 -7.90 23.24
C GLN A 177 -1.41 -7.55 23.72
N GLY A 178 -0.42 -8.37 23.38
CA GLY A 178 0.96 -8.16 23.79
C GLY A 178 1.73 -7.16 22.92
N TYR A 179 1.24 -6.93 21.72
CA TYR A 179 1.81 -5.97 20.76
C TYR A 179 1.14 -4.60 20.83
#